data_eade6f8d73a5674cdc773b6178b88094
#
_entry.id   eade6f8d73a5674cdc773b6178b88094
#
_cell.length_a   1.000
_cell.length_b   1.000
_cell.length_c   1.000
_cell.angle_alpha   90.00
_cell.angle_beta   90.00
_cell.angle_gamma   90.00
#
_symmetry.space_group_name_H-M   'P 1'
#
loop_
_entity.id
_entity.type
_entity.pdbx_description
1 polymer ?
#
loop_
_entity_poly.entity_id
_entity_poly.type
_entity_poly.pdbx_seq_one_letter_code
_entity_poly.pdbx_strand_id
1 'polypeptide(L)'
;MVQPGRITGHYNNIYNKFRIEAWLPKFNLGKSMFESGYLVCDNPNDKVNLQLKTINYNDKGLRNYLDIKADAKDNLVNTLIGWANNKERLFKADISASTLFVEEESEKGPAKLRTEVTLNKSPLIIKDTLWTINPANITIREGKIGIEHFRVDHETQYLSMEGTISKDPA
;
A
#
# COMPACT_ATOMS: atom_id res chain seq x y z
N MET A 1 -20.44 -12.90 17.89
CA MET A 1 -20.19 -11.91 18.96
C MET A 1 -19.01 -11.07 18.53
N VAL A 2 -19.18 -9.76 18.37
CA VAL A 2 -18.07 -8.84 18.02
C VAL A 2 -17.29 -8.59 19.32
N GLN A 3 -15.99 -8.86 19.29
CA GLN A 3 -15.13 -8.53 20.44
C GLN A 3 -14.85 -7.01 20.43
N PRO A 4 -14.89 -6.33 21.60
CA PRO A 4 -14.62 -4.90 21.65
C PRO A 4 -13.17 -4.63 21.22
N GLY A 5 -13.00 -3.70 20.31
CA GLY A 5 -11.68 -3.16 19.95
C GLY A 5 -11.27 -2.08 20.95
N ARG A 6 -9.99 -1.69 20.88
CA ARG A 6 -9.44 -0.58 21.66
C ARG A 6 -8.75 0.40 20.70
N ILE A 7 -9.05 1.70 20.86
CA ILE A 7 -8.35 2.78 20.17
C ILE A 7 -7.84 3.72 21.24
N THR A 8 -6.55 4.06 21.16
CA THR A 8 -5.90 5.03 22.05
C THR A 8 -5.18 6.07 21.20
N GLY A 9 -5.17 7.31 21.69
CA GLY A 9 -4.46 8.42 21.02
C GLY A 9 -3.77 9.30 22.06
N HIS A 10 -2.56 9.74 21.72
CA HIS A 10 -1.77 10.70 22.50
C HIS A 10 -1.30 11.81 21.58
N TYR A 11 -1.37 13.04 22.04
CA TYR A 11 -0.84 14.21 21.36
C TYR A 11 -0.05 15.07 22.34
N ASN A 12 1.17 15.42 21.94
CA ASN A 12 2.02 16.37 22.67
C ASN A 12 2.15 17.65 21.85
N ASN A 13 1.51 18.72 22.31
CA ASN A 13 1.46 20.01 21.63
C ASN A 13 2.80 20.78 21.68
N ILE A 14 3.67 20.51 22.67
CA ILE A 14 4.97 21.18 22.80
C ILE A 14 5.92 20.72 21.69
N TYR A 15 5.91 19.43 21.40
CA TYR A 15 6.81 18.81 20.42
C TYR A 15 6.10 18.49 19.09
N ASN A 16 4.80 18.83 18.98
CA ASN A 16 3.95 18.48 17.82
C ASN A 16 4.03 16.97 17.48
N LYS A 17 3.97 16.14 18.50
CA LYS A 17 4.04 14.67 18.34
C LYS A 17 2.71 14.03 18.66
N PHE A 18 2.36 13.04 17.82
CA PHE A 18 1.17 12.24 18.07
C PHE A 18 1.47 10.74 17.95
N ARG A 19 0.63 9.93 18.58
CA ARG A 19 0.59 8.48 18.41
C ARG A 19 -0.84 8.00 18.56
N ILE A 20 -1.30 7.26 17.58
CA ILE A 20 -2.62 6.59 17.56
C ILE A 20 -2.35 5.10 17.44
N GLU A 21 -2.97 4.31 18.31
CA GLU A 21 -2.95 2.86 18.27
C GLU A 21 -4.37 2.33 18.25
N ALA A 22 -4.65 1.36 17.38
CA ALA A 22 -5.91 0.64 17.37
C ALA A 22 -5.66 -0.85 17.35
N TRP A 23 -6.40 -1.56 18.19
CA TRP A 23 -6.46 -3.00 18.18
C TRP A 23 -7.90 -3.44 17.98
N LEU A 24 -8.15 -4.18 16.92
CA LEU A 24 -9.47 -4.60 16.47
C LEU A 24 -9.47 -6.13 16.33
N PRO A 25 -9.92 -6.86 17.35
CA PRO A 25 -9.85 -8.33 17.37
C PRO A 25 -10.60 -8.96 16.21
N LYS A 26 -11.78 -8.41 15.89
CA LYS A 26 -12.61 -8.85 14.78
C LYS A 26 -13.48 -7.70 14.31
N PHE A 27 -13.46 -7.43 13.01
CA PHE A 27 -14.26 -6.36 12.41
C PHE A 27 -14.64 -6.69 10.97
N ASN A 28 -15.68 -6.03 10.48
CA ASN A 28 -16.12 -6.13 9.10
C ASN A 28 -15.84 -4.82 8.36
N LEU A 29 -15.34 -4.94 7.14
CA LEU A 29 -15.22 -3.83 6.19
C LEU A 29 -15.94 -4.23 4.90
N GLY A 30 -17.12 -3.65 4.68
CA GLY A 30 -18.04 -4.12 3.64
C GLY A 30 -18.47 -5.57 3.89
N LYS A 31 -18.26 -6.44 2.91
CA LYS A 31 -18.56 -7.88 3.00
C LYS A 31 -17.41 -8.72 3.55
N SER A 32 -16.24 -8.14 3.74
CA SER A 32 -15.04 -8.85 4.18
C SER A 32 -14.91 -8.83 5.69
N MET A 33 -14.59 -9.98 6.27
CA MET A 33 -14.31 -10.15 7.69
C MET A 33 -12.78 -10.10 7.91
N PHE A 34 -12.37 -9.33 8.90
CA PHE A 34 -10.99 -9.17 9.32
C PHE A 34 -10.83 -9.53 10.79
N GLU A 35 -9.66 -10.06 11.12
CA GLU A 35 -9.28 -10.41 12.48
C GLU A 35 -7.88 -9.89 12.80
N SER A 36 -7.59 -9.75 14.10
CA SER A 36 -6.28 -9.34 14.59
C SER A 36 -5.79 -8.04 13.97
N GLY A 37 -6.71 -7.09 13.76
CA GLY A 37 -6.39 -5.76 13.26
C GLY A 37 -5.52 -5.01 14.27
N TYR A 38 -4.34 -4.56 13.84
CA TYR A 38 -3.43 -3.72 14.61
C TYR A 38 -2.98 -2.56 13.72
N LEU A 39 -3.24 -1.35 14.19
CA LEU A 39 -2.85 -0.11 13.50
C LEU A 39 -2.07 0.76 14.47
N VAL A 40 -0.94 1.28 14.01
CA VAL A 40 -0.18 2.35 14.67
C VAL A 40 0.05 3.45 13.65
N CYS A 41 -0.19 4.70 14.08
CA CYS A 41 0.17 5.87 13.32
C CYS A 41 0.84 6.88 14.27
N ASP A 42 2.05 7.31 13.97
CA ASP A 42 2.81 8.25 14.81
C ASP A 42 3.76 9.13 13.98
N ASN A 43 4.34 10.14 14.62
CA ASN A 43 5.34 11.00 13.99
C ASN A 43 6.56 11.29 14.89
N PRO A 44 7.32 10.28 15.36
CA PRO A 44 8.39 10.47 16.33
C PRO A 44 9.52 11.40 15.84
N ASN A 45 9.85 11.40 14.56
CA ASN A 45 10.97 12.14 13.95
C ASN A 45 10.51 13.08 12.83
N ASP A 46 9.40 13.80 13.02
CA ASP A 46 8.76 14.68 12.02
C ASP A 46 8.41 13.98 10.69
N LYS A 47 8.31 12.67 10.76
CA LYS A 47 7.93 11.76 9.69
C LYS A 47 6.72 10.98 10.17
N VAL A 48 5.64 11.02 9.42
CA VAL A 48 4.47 10.22 9.75
C VAL A 48 4.76 8.77 9.42
N ASN A 49 4.62 7.89 10.39
CA ASN A 49 4.73 6.44 10.20
C ASN A 49 3.35 5.82 10.37
N LEU A 50 3.05 4.85 9.53
CA LEU A 50 1.85 4.03 9.59
C LEU A 50 2.26 2.55 9.57
N GLN A 51 1.68 1.75 10.46
CA GLN A 51 1.70 0.30 10.36
C GLN A 51 0.29 -0.24 10.54
N LEU A 52 -0.13 -1.08 9.59
CA LEU A 52 -1.38 -1.83 9.66
C LEU A 52 -1.09 -3.31 9.46
N LYS A 53 -1.55 -4.13 10.40
CA LYS A 53 -1.54 -5.61 10.27
C LYS A 53 -2.94 -6.13 10.44
N THR A 54 -3.31 -7.13 9.64
CA THR A 54 -4.60 -7.79 9.79
C THR A 54 -4.63 -9.14 9.09
N ILE A 55 -5.62 -9.95 9.40
CA ILE A 55 -5.92 -11.20 8.75
C ILE A 55 -7.32 -11.07 8.16
N ASN A 56 -7.48 -11.35 6.88
CA ASN A 56 -8.77 -11.43 6.21
C ASN A 56 -9.08 -12.89 5.87
N TYR A 57 -10.35 -13.25 5.91
CA TYR A 57 -10.85 -14.53 5.44
C TYR A 57 -11.63 -14.32 4.16
N ASN A 58 -11.29 -15.08 3.13
CA ASN A 58 -12.12 -15.12 1.92
C ASN A 58 -13.34 -16.02 2.11
N ASP A 59 -14.24 -16.05 1.13
CA ASP A 59 -15.48 -16.83 1.14
C ASP A 59 -15.26 -18.36 1.30
N LYS A 60 -14.03 -18.83 1.02
CA LYS A 60 -13.62 -20.23 1.20
C LYS A 60 -12.93 -20.49 2.54
N GLY A 61 -12.90 -19.51 3.44
CA GLY A 61 -12.24 -19.62 4.74
C GLY A 61 -10.70 -19.59 4.68
N LEU A 62 -10.11 -19.25 3.53
CA LEU A 62 -8.66 -19.11 3.43
C LEU A 62 -8.22 -17.80 4.07
N ARG A 63 -7.15 -17.89 4.86
CA ARG A 63 -6.54 -16.72 5.53
C ARG A 63 -5.63 -15.95 4.58
N ASN A 64 -5.83 -14.65 4.53
CA ASN A 64 -4.92 -13.72 3.89
C ASN A 64 -4.32 -12.82 4.97
N TYR A 65 -2.99 -12.80 5.05
CA TYR A 65 -2.23 -11.93 5.95
C TYR A 65 -1.88 -10.65 5.21
N LEU A 66 -2.08 -9.51 5.84
CA LEU A 66 -1.72 -8.19 5.32
C LEU A 66 -0.88 -7.46 6.36
N ASP A 67 0.29 -6.95 5.96
CA ASP A 67 1.16 -6.06 6.73
C ASP A 67 1.52 -4.87 5.84
N ILE A 68 0.99 -3.69 6.16
CA ILE A 68 1.30 -2.46 5.45
C ILE A 68 2.12 -1.58 6.37
N LYS A 69 3.26 -1.13 5.89
CA LYS A 69 4.08 -0.10 6.51
C LYS A 69 4.22 1.06 5.55
N ALA A 70 4.03 2.27 6.04
CA ALA A 70 4.29 3.46 5.27
C ALA A 70 4.97 4.51 6.13
N ASP A 71 5.81 5.31 5.49
CA ASP A 71 6.35 6.52 6.08
C ASP A 71 6.21 7.69 5.11
N ALA A 72 5.85 8.85 5.64
CA ALA A 72 5.55 10.04 4.85
C ALA A 72 6.28 11.27 5.39
N LYS A 73 6.97 11.98 4.50
CA LYS A 73 7.61 13.27 4.76
C LYS A 73 7.80 14.03 3.43
N ASP A 74 7.59 15.35 3.46
CA ASP A 74 7.92 16.26 2.34
C ASP A 74 7.34 15.77 0.98
N ASN A 75 6.04 15.51 0.94
CA ASN A 75 5.32 15.01 -0.24
C ASN A 75 5.75 13.61 -0.74
N LEU A 76 6.65 12.91 -0.05
CA LEU A 76 7.09 11.56 -0.36
C LEU A 76 6.50 10.57 0.63
N VAL A 77 5.91 9.50 0.12
CA VAL A 77 5.41 8.35 0.90
C VAL A 77 6.13 7.09 0.44
N ASN A 78 6.87 6.45 1.35
CA ASN A 78 7.41 5.12 1.11
C ASN A 78 6.46 4.08 1.68
N THR A 79 6.18 3.03 0.94
CA THR A 79 5.23 2.00 1.33
C THR A 79 5.85 0.62 1.14
N LEU A 80 5.64 -0.26 2.13
CA LEU A 80 5.94 -1.69 2.04
C LEU A 80 4.64 -2.45 2.33
N ILE A 81 4.19 -3.27 1.38
CA ILE A 81 3.00 -4.09 1.48
C ILE A 81 3.40 -5.55 1.48
N GLY A 82 3.32 -6.18 2.64
CA GLY A 82 3.43 -7.63 2.79
C GLY A 82 2.06 -8.29 2.70
N TRP A 83 1.92 -9.23 1.79
CA TRP A 83 0.70 -10.02 1.65
C TRP A 83 1.05 -11.51 1.53
N ALA A 84 0.29 -12.37 2.20
CA ALA A 84 0.44 -13.81 2.05
C ALA A 84 -0.90 -14.50 2.25
N ASN A 85 -1.18 -15.55 1.48
CA ASN A 85 -2.34 -16.39 1.70
C ASN A 85 -1.97 -17.69 2.44
N ASN A 86 -2.92 -18.23 3.21
CA ASN A 86 -2.89 -19.46 4.01
C ASN A 86 -1.63 -19.66 4.90
N LYS A 87 -1.59 -20.76 5.66
CA LYS A 87 -0.45 -21.11 6.51
C LYS A 87 0.81 -21.50 5.73
N GLU A 88 0.66 -22.04 4.55
CA GLU A 88 1.74 -22.55 3.71
C GLU A 88 2.38 -21.46 2.85
N ARG A 89 1.78 -20.26 2.82
CA ARG A 89 2.28 -19.09 2.07
C ARG A 89 2.58 -19.41 0.60
N LEU A 90 1.72 -20.23 -0.02
CA LEU A 90 1.82 -20.58 -1.44
C LEU A 90 1.77 -19.36 -2.37
N PHE A 91 1.16 -18.28 -1.87
CA PHE A 91 1.17 -16.99 -2.53
C PHE A 91 1.63 -15.93 -1.52
N LYS A 92 2.69 -15.24 -1.83
CA LYS A 92 3.26 -14.17 -0.99
C LYS A 92 3.78 -13.05 -1.87
N ALA A 93 3.59 -11.82 -1.44
CA ALA A 93 4.18 -10.64 -2.05
C ALA A 93 4.73 -9.73 -0.95
N ASP A 94 5.91 -9.17 -1.17
CA ASP A 94 6.48 -8.10 -0.37
C ASP A 94 6.78 -6.92 -1.32
N ILE A 95 5.80 -6.06 -1.56
CA ILE A 95 5.85 -4.99 -2.56
C ILE A 95 6.34 -3.71 -1.90
N SER A 96 7.39 -3.12 -2.46
CA SER A 96 7.93 -1.82 -2.04
C SER A 96 7.69 -0.76 -3.11
N ALA A 97 7.22 0.41 -2.70
CA ALA A 97 6.98 1.54 -3.57
C ALA A 97 7.31 2.87 -2.89
N SER A 98 7.70 3.85 -3.69
CA SER A 98 7.81 5.25 -3.29
C SER A 98 6.82 6.08 -4.10
N THR A 99 6.02 6.91 -3.43
CA THR A 99 5.02 7.77 -4.06
C THR A 99 5.35 9.22 -3.79
N LEU A 100 5.58 10.00 -4.85
CA LEU A 100 5.84 11.43 -4.79
C LEU A 100 4.59 12.20 -5.27
N PHE A 101 4.16 13.18 -4.48
CA PHE A 101 3.09 14.09 -4.84
C PHE A 101 3.69 15.41 -5.30
N VAL A 102 3.44 15.79 -6.55
CA VAL A 102 3.98 17.00 -7.20
C VAL A 102 2.84 17.94 -7.53
N GLU A 103 2.92 19.16 -7.04
CA GLU A 103 2.04 20.23 -7.47
C GLU A 103 2.58 20.85 -8.75
N GLU A 104 1.76 20.85 -9.81
CA GLU A 104 2.07 21.48 -11.08
C GLU A 104 1.34 22.83 -11.18
N GLU A 105 2.08 23.89 -11.44
CA GLU A 105 1.48 25.20 -11.71
C GLU A 105 0.60 25.13 -12.95
N SER A 106 -0.57 25.77 -12.88
CA SER A 106 -1.50 25.86 -14.00
C SER A 106 -1.62 27.33 -14.43
N GLU A 107 -1.38 27.64 -15.70
CA GLU A 107 -1.48 29.01 -16.22
C GLU A 107 -2.87 29.63 -16.08
N LYS A 108 -3.93 28.82 -15.95
CA LYS A 108 -5.33 29.28 -15.96
C LYS A 108 -6.22 28.61 -14.91
N GLY A 109 -5.69 28.24 -13.74
CA GLY A 109 -6.50 27.60 -12.72
C GLY A 109 -5.72 27.19 -11.48
N PRO A 110 -6.34 26.48 -10.54
CA PRO A 110 -5.65 25.97 -9.36
C PRO A 110 -4.55 25.00 -9.78
N ALA A 111 -3.51 24.90 -8.95
CA ALA A 111 -2.45 23.92 -9.13
C ALA A 111 -3.02 22.51 -9.27
N LYS A 112 -2.45 21.71 -10.16
CA LYS A 112 -2.86 20.34 -10.42
C LYS A 112 -1.94 19.38 -9.71
N LEU A 113 -2.47 18.28 -9.20
CA LEU A 113 -1.70 17.24 -8.55
C LEU A 113 -1.27 16.18 -9.55
N ARG A 114 0.03 15.94 -9.64
CA ARG A 114 0.62 14.76 -10.29
C ARG A 114 1.14 13.83 -9.20
N THR A 115 0.81 12.55 -9.32
CA THR A 115 1.32 11.51 -8.42
C THR A 115 2.25 10.59 -9.20
N GLU A 116 3.46 10.45 -8.73
CA GLU A 116 4.49 9.57 -9.31
C GLU A 116 4.74 8.41 -8.35
N VAL A 117 4.49 7.18 -8.80
CA VAL A 117 4.75 5.96 -8.03
C VAL A 117 5.90 5.22 -8.69
N THR A 118 6.97 5.02 -7.95
CA THR A 118 8.10 4.16 -8.32
C THR A 118 7.96 2.84 -7.57
N LEU A 119 7.69 1.75 -8.29
CA LEU A 119 7.79 0.41 -7.74
C LEU A 119 9.26 0.03 -7.64
N ASN A 120 9.67 -0.49 -6.51
CA ASN A 120 11.00 -1.04 -6.31
C ASN A 120 11.01 -2.54 -6.62
N LYS A 121 12.21 -3.10 -6.85
CA LYS A 121 12.36 -4.54 -7.03
C LYS A 121 11.76 -5.28 -5.85
N SER A 122 10.78 -6.16 -6.13
CA SER A 122 9.97 -6.80 -5.10
C SER A 122 9.76 -8.29 -5.37
N PRO A 123 9.90 -9.18 -4.36
CA PRO A 123 9.66 -10.61 -4.53
C PRO A 123 8.16 -10.92 -4.51
N LEU A 124 7.77 -11.87 -5.36
CA LEU A 124 6.43 -12.41 -5.46
C LEU A 124 6.52 -13.94 -5.54
N ILE A 125 5.87 -14.65 -4.63
CA ILE A 125 5.78 -16.12 -4.65
C ILE A 125 4.41 -16.52 -5.18
N ILE A 126 4.40 -17.34 -6.22
CA ILE A 126 3.19 -17.91 -6.81
C ILE A 126 3.36 -19.44 -6.86
N LYS A 127 2.59 -20.17 -6.04
CA LYS A 127 2.65 -21.65 -5.96
C LYS A 127 4.10 -22.14 -5.77
N ASP A 128 4.78 -21.63 -4.73
CA ASP A 128 6.17 -21.95 -4.38
C ASP A 128 7.24 -21.49 -5.40
N THR A 129 6.83 -20.83 -6.47
CA THR A 129 7.74 -20.28 -7.47
C THR A 129 8.02 -18.81 -7.18
N LEU A 130 9.30 -18.46 -7.14
CA LEU A 130 9.73 -17.08 -6.92
C LEU A 130 9.71 -16.28 -8.23
N TRP A 131 8.90 -15.26 -8.26
CA TRP A 131 8.85 -14.23 -9.30
C TRP A 131 9.44 -12.92 -8.76
N THR A 132 9.90 -12.07 -9.64
CA THR A 132 10.40 -10.74 -9.30
C THR A 132 9.59 -9.68 -10.02
N ILE A 133 9.01 -8.75 -9.27
CA ILE A 133 8.50 -7.49 -9.81
C ILE A 133 9.72 -6.59 -10.01
N ASN A 134 9.97 -6.14 -11.24
CA ASN A 134 11.04 -5.22 -11.54
C ASN A 134 10.65 -3.76 -11.24
N PRO A 135 11.63 -2.88 -11.08
CA PRO A 135 11.35 -1.45 -10.94
C PRO A 135 10.50 -0.93 -12.10
N ALA A 136 9.48 -0.15 -11.76
CA ALA A 136 8.54 0.41 -12.72
C ALA A 136 8.05 1.79 -12.25
N ASN A 137 7.63 2.63 -13.20
CA ASN A 137 7.08 3.94 -12.90
C ASN A 137 5.60 4.00 -13.29
N ILE A 138 4.79 4.57 -12.41
CA ILE A 138 3.37 4.81 -12.63
C ILE A 138 3.13 6.29 -12.38
N THR A 139 2.59 7.00 -13.38
CA THR A 139 2.23 8.41 -13.27
C THR A 139 0.72 8.55 -13.30
N ILE A 140 0.16 9.25 -12.33
CA ILE A 140 -1.27 9.55 -12.26
C ILE A 140 -1.43 11.07 -12.38
N ARG A 141 -2.13 11.51 -13.43
CA ARG A 141 -2.36 12.92 -13.72
C ARG A 141 -3.72 13.09 -14.38
N GLU A 142 -4.59 13.94 -13.84
CA GLU A 142 -5.89 14.33 -14.43
C GLU A 142 -6.75 13.12 -14.87
N GLY A 143 -6.78 12.05 -14.08
CA GLY A 143 -7.53 10.84 -14.39
C GLY A 143 -6.89 9.93 -15.43
N LYS A 144 -5.69 10.26 -15.91
CA LYS A 144 -4.84 9.40 -16.75
C LYS A 144 -3.84 8.66 -15.89
N ILE A 145 -3.60 7.40 -16.20
CA ILE A 145 -2.60 6.55 -15.53
C ILE A 145 -1.62 6.09 -16.60
N GLY A 146 -0.39 6.58 -16.55
CA GLY A 146 0.73 6.12 -17.36
C GLY A 146 1.47 5.01 -16.62
N ILE A 147 1.84 3.94 -17.29
CA ILE A 147 2.62 2.83 -16.76
C ILE A 147 3.83 2.64 -17.67
N GLU A 148 5.02 2.65 -17.06
CA GLU A 148 6.28 2.50 -17.77
C GLU A 148 7.09 1.38 -17.14
N HIS A 149 7.64 0.49 -17.99
CA HIS A 149 8.59 -0.57 -17.62
C HIS A 149 8.05 -1.60 -16.62
N PHE A 150 6.73 -1.72 -16.43
CA PHE A 150 6.20 -2.74 -15.53
C PHE A 150 6.51 -4.13 -16.08
N ARG A 151 7.21 -4.93 -15.28
CA ARG A 151 7.60 -6.29 -15.65
C ARG A 151 7.71 -7.18 -14.41
N VAL A 152 7.21 -8.42 -14.55
CA VAL A 152 7.32 -9.48 -13.56
C VAL A 152 7.99 -10.67 -14.22
N ASP A 153 9.10 -11.16 -13.66
CA ASP A 153 9.94 -12.21 -14.24
C ASP A 153 10.04 -13.44 -13.35
N HIS A 154 10.14 -14.59 -14.00
CA HIS A 154 10.64 -15.84 -13.44
C HIS A 154 11.44 -16.58 -14.53
N GLU A 155 12.75 -16.72 -14.36
CA GLU A 155 13.65 -17.34 -15.35
C GLU A 155 13.45 -16.76 -16.77
N THR A 156 12.94 -17.56 -17.71
CA THR A 156 12.66 -17.14 -19.09
C THR A 156 11.24 -16.62 -19.30
N GLN A 157 10.36 -16.74 -18.29
CA GLN A 157 8.97 -16.29 -18.36
C GLN A 157 8.84 -14.87 -17.84
N TYR A 158 8.03 -14.06 -18.48
CA TYR A 158 7.73 -12.72 -18.01
C TYR A 158 6.32 -12.26 -18.41
N LEU A 159 5.80 -11.33 -17.62
CA LEU A 159 4.67 -10.50 -17.94
C LEU A 159 5.15 -9.05 -17.96
N SER A 160 4.85 -8.30 -19.02
CA SER A 160 5.14 -6.87 -19.10
C SER A 160 3.90 -6.08 -19.47
N MET A 161 3.84 -4.84 -18.98
CA MET A 161 2.77 -3.90 -19.28
C MET A 161 3.36 -2.50 -19.39
N GLU A 162 2.99 -1.79 -20.46
CA GLU A 162 3.37 -0.41 -20.73
C GLU A 162 2.23 0.29 -21.46
N GLY A 163 2.00 1.57 -21.15
CA GLY A 163 0.96 2.33 -21.81
C GLY A 163 0.24 3.32 -20.93
N THR A 164 -0.83 3.91 -21.46
CA THR A 164 -1.65 4.89 -20.73
C THR A 164 -3.11 4.45 -20.69
N ILE A 165 -3.72 4.54 -19.54
CA ILE A 165 -5.14 4.32 -19.30
C ILE A 165 -5.79 5.70 -19.09
N SER A 166 -6.84 6.03 -19.84
CA SER A 166 -7.60 7.27 -19.69
C SER A 166 -9.09 6.95 -19.51
N LYS A 167 -9.77 7.79 -18.73
CA LYS A 167 -11.25 7.73 -18.62
C LYS A 167 -11.95 8.43 -19.78
N ASP A 168 -11.24 9.30 -20.51
CA ASP A 168 -11.79 9.96 -21.68
C ASP A 168 -11.78 8.99 -22.87
N PRO A 169 -12.92 8.73 -23.52
CA PRO A 169 -12.91 8.00 -24.78
C PRO A 169 -12.11 8.80 -25.82
N ALA A 170 -11.30 8.10 -26.59
CA ALA A 170 -10.51 8.68 -27.69
C ALA A 170 -11.43 9.19 -28.80
#